data_960ed7ee915801bfe215d636a200acec
#
_entry.id   960ed7ee915801bfe215d636a200acec
#
_cell.length_a   1.000
_cell.length_b   1.000
_cell.length_c   1.000
_cell.angle_alpha   90.00
_cell.angle_beta   90.00
_cell.angle_gamma   90.00
#
_symmetry.space_group_name_H-M   'P 1'
#
loop_
_entity.id
_entity.type
_entity.pdbx_description
1 polymer ?
#
loop_
_entity_poly.entity_id
_entity_poly.type
_entity_poly.pdbx_seq_one_letter_code
_entity_poly.pdbx_strand_id
1 'polypeptide(L)'
;KDLSESQVDDLLAAPDVTDPLELRDKAMLEVLYACGLRVTELVSLSLPDVSLRQGVIRVIGKGNKERLVPMGEEAVYWLEVYLAQARPSLLNGQAADVLFPSKLGRQMTRQTFWHRIKHYAVVAGIATEKLSPHVLRHAFATHLLNHGADLRVVQMLLGHSDLSTTQIYTHVATERLRTLHQQHHPRG
;
A
#
# COMPACT_ATOMS: atom_id res chain seq x y z
N LYS A 1 8.29 -9.30 18.86
CA LYS A 1 7.86 -7.95 18.59
C LYS A 1 7.86 -7.60 17.14
N ASP A 2 8.75 -8.22 16.39
CA ASP A 2 8.76 -8.02 14.95
C ASP A 2 7.82 -9.02 14.29
N LEU A 3 7.35 -8.65 13.11
CA LEU A 3 6.61 -9.59 12.28
C LEU A 3 7.60 -10.34 11.39
N SER A 4 7.39 -11.64 11.25
CA SER A 4 8.20 -12.44 10.32
C SER A 4 7.77 -12.15 8.89
N GLU A 5 8.60 -12.59 7.93
CA GLU A 5 8.24 -12.48 6.52
C GLU A 5 6.97 -13.25 6.20
N SER A 6 6.83 -14.42 6.79
CA SER A 6 5.63 -15.23 6.62
C SER A 6 4.39 -14.50 7.13
N GLN A 7 4.51 -13.81 8.27
CA GLN A 7 3.40 -13.05 8.80
C GLN A 7 3.05 -11.85 7.91
N VAL A 8 4.04 -11.19 7.32
CA VAL A 8 3.78 -10.12 6.36
C VAL A 8 3.03 -10.66 5.15
N ASP A 9 3.49 -11.81 4.62
CA ASP A 9 2.79 -12.45 3.49
C ASP A 9 1.36 -12.78 3.85
N ASP A 10 1.14 -13.33 5.05
CA ASP A 10 -0.20 -13.70 5.48
C ASP A 10 -1.10 -12.49 5.68
N LEU A 11 -0.54 -11.39 6.18
CA LEU A 11 -1.29 -10.16 6.35
C LEU A 11 -1.71 -9.58 5.00
N LEU A 12 -0.80 -9.55 4.04
CA LEU A 12 -1.11 -9.06 2.70
C LEU A 12 -2.14 -9.94 2.00
N ALA A 13 -2.17 -11.22 2.30
CA ALA A 13 -3.10 -12.18 1.69
C ALA A 13 -4.44 -12.28 2.44
N ALA A 14 -4.56 -11.65 3.60
CA ALA A 14 -5.74 -11.85 4.46
C ALA A 14 -7.04 -11.28 3.88
N PRO A 15 -7.05 -10.12 3.18
CA PRO A 15 -8.32 -9.60 2.68
C PRO A 15 -8.98 -10.55 1.68
N ASP A 16 -10.30 -10.70 1.82
CA ASP A 16 -11.10 -11.45 0.86
C ASP A 16 -11.42 -10.54 -0.33
N VAL A 17 -10.73 -10.77 -1.44
CA VAL A 17 -10.81 -9.88 -2.59
C VAL A 17 -12.14 -9.98 -3.35
N THR A 18 -13.02 -10.90 -2.95
CA THR A 18 -14.37 -10.97 -3.52
C THR A 18 -15.34 -10.01 -2.83
N ASP A 19 -14.97 -9.48 -1.68
CA ASP A 19 -15.78 -8.50 -0.94
C ASP A 19 -15.28 -7.09 -1.26
N PRO A 20 -16.18 -6.16 -1.64
CA PRO A 20 -15.74 -4.82 -2.05
C PRO A 20 -14.92 -4.05 -1.01
N LEU A 21 -15.32 -4.10 0.27
CA LEU A 21 -14.56 -3.43 1.32
C LEU A 21 -13.19 -4.05 1.51
N GLU A 22 -13.11 -5.37 1.44
CA GLU A 22 -11.83 -6.05 1.62
C GLU A 22 -10.95 -5.93 0.38
N LEU A 23 -11.54 -5.83 -0.80
CA LEU A 23 -10.77 -5.53 -2.01
C LEU A 23 -10.16 -4.13 -1.91
N ARG A 24 -10.92 -3.16 -1.38
CA ARG A 24 -10.37 -1.84 -1.07
C ARG A 24 -9.16 -1.97 -0.15
N ASP A 25 -9.31 -2.74 0.92
CA ASP A 25 -8.25 -2.90 1.91
C ASP A 25 -7.03 -3.62 1.31
N LYS A 26 -7.27 -4.57 0.41
CA LYS A 26 -6.17 -5.23 -0.31
C LYS A 26 -5.36 -4.22 -1.12
N ALA A 27 -6.04 -3.37 -1.87
CA ALA A 27 -5.35 -2.33 -2.65
C ALA A 27 -4.59 -1.38 -1.73
N MET A 28 -5.19 -0.99 -0.60
CA MET A 28 -4.53 -0.11 0.37
C MET A 28 -3.26 -0.76 0.94
N LEU A 29 -3.34 -2.03 1.32
CA LEU A 29 -2.18 -2.73 1.86
C LEU A 29 -1.06 -2.85 0.84
N GLU A 30 -1.41 -3.13 -0.41
CA GLU A 30 -0.39 -3.26 -1.46
C GLU A 30 0.29 -1.92 -1.75
N VAL A 31 -0.46 -0.82 -1.76
CA VAL A 31 0.12 0.51 -1.94
C VAL A 31 1.00 0.88 -0.74
N LEU A 32 0.51 0.61 0.46
CA LEU A 32 1.28 0.88 1.68
C LEU A 32 2.61 0.13 1.67
N TYR A 33 2.57 -1.14 1.31
CA TYR A 33 3.75 -1.99 1.25
C TYR A 33 4.73 -1.52 0.17
N ALA A 34 4.22 -1.27 -1.04
CA ALA A 34 5.08 -0.96 -2.18
C ALA A 34 5.71 0.42 -2.08
N CYS A 35 5.00 1.38 -1.49
CA CYS A 35 5.40 2.79 -1.53
C CYS A 35 5.98 3.29 -0.22
N GLY A 36 5.95 2.50 0.84
CA GLY A 36 6.52 2.90 2.12
C GLY A 36 5.81 4.10 2.75
N LEU A 37 4.51 4.21 2.53
CA LEU A 37 3.75 5.36 3.02
C LEU A 37 3.49 5.26 4.51
N ARG A 38 3.23 6.42 5.12
CA ARG A 38 2.57 6.45 6.42
C ARG A 38 1.07 6.26 6.21
N VAL A 39 0.39 5.75 7.24
CA VAL A 39 -1.05 5.52 7.14
C VAL A 39 -1.80 6.80 6.82
N THR A 40 -1.40 7.94 7.42
CA THR A 40 -2.03 9.22 7.14
C THR A 40 -1.89 9.62 5.67
N GLU A 41 -0.75 9.33 5.07
CA GLU A 41 -0.52 9.59 3.65
C GLU A 41 -1.42 8.71 2.79
N LEU A 42 -1.53 7.45 3.15
CA LEU A 42 -2.36 6.49 2.40
C LEU A 42 -3.82 6.90 2.37
N VAL A 43 -4.39 7.20 3.54
CA VAL A 43 -5.84 7.47 3.63
C VAL A 43 -6.22 8.80 3.00
N SER A 44 -5.27 9.71 2.81
CA SER A 44 -5.55 11.02 2.22
C SER A 44 -5.35 11.06 0.71
N LEU A 45 -4.99 9.95 0.08
CA LEU A 45 -4.83 9.90 -1.37
C LEU A 45 -6.15 10.15 -2.08
N SER A 46 -6.05 10.85 -3.22
CA SER A 46 -7.21 11.11 -4.08
C SER A 46 -6.95 10.54 -5.48
N LEU A 47 -8.01 10.43 -6.27
CA LEU A 47 -7.87 9.93 -7.64
C LEU A 47 -6.83 10.69 -8.46
N PRO A 48 -6.81 12.04 -8.42
CA PRO A 48 -5.79 12.77 -9.20
C PRO A 48 -4.35 12.47 -8.80
N ASP A 49 -4.14 11.90 -7.59
CA ASP A 49 -2.80 11.58 -7.13
C ASP A 49 -2.22 10.33 -7.78
N VAL A 50 -3.05 9.56 -8.49
CA VAL A 50 -2.65 8.26 -9.02
C VAL A 50 -2.58 8.30 -10.53
N SER A 51 -1.47 7.84 -11.09
CA SER A 51 -1.35 7.58 -12.52
C SER A 51 -1.10 6.10 -12.72
N LEU A 52 -2.15 5.36 -13.04
CA LEU A 52 -2.01 3.93 -13.31
C LEU A 52 -1.18 3.68 -14.56
N ARG A 53 -1.32 4.57 -15.54
CA ARG A 53 -0.58 4.45 -16.78
C ARG A 53 0.92 4.52 -16.55
N GLN A 54 1.35 5.47 -15.71
CA GLN A 54 2.76 5.64 -15.41
C GLN A 54 3.20 4.79 -14.23
N GLY A 55 2.25 4.24 -13.47
CA GLY A 55 2.56 3.44 -12.30
C GLY A 55 3.12 4.25 -11.14
N VAL A 56 2.74 5.53 -11.04
CA VAL A 56 3.24 6.41 -9.99
C VAL A 56 2.10 7.01 -9.19
N ILE A 57 2.45 7.40 -7.98
CA ILE A 57 1.53 8.02 -7.05
C ILE A 57 2.18 9.29 -6.50
N ARG A 58 1.40 10.34 -6.38
CA ARG A 58 1.86 11.61 -5.82
C ARG A 58 1.49 11.63 -4.34
N VAL A 59 2.48 11.83 -3.49
CA VAL A 59 2.30 11.82 -2.05
C VAL A 59 2.70 13.16 -1.49
N ILE A 60 1.85 13.72 -0.63
CA ILE A 60 2.14 14.96 0.07
C ILE A 60 2.46 14.59 1.50
N GLY A 61 3.72 14.77 1.87
CA GLY A 61 4.19 14.43 3.18
C GLY A 61 4.26 15.61 4.11
N LYS A 62 5.08 15.47 5.12
CA LYS A 62 5.29 16.47 6.15
C LYS A 62 5.79 17.77 5.54
N GLY A 63 5.22 18.89 5.96
CA GLY A 63 5.60 20.21 5.46
C GLY A 63 5.11 20.47 4.05
N ASN A 64 4.06 19.80 3.61
CA ASN A 64 3.50 19.93 2.26
C ASN A 64 4.49 19.57 1.16
N LYS A 65 5.49 18.77 1.48
CA LYS A 65 6.44 18.33 0.46
C LYS A 65 5.82 17.23 -0.39
N GLU A 66 5.86 17.47 -1.68
CA GLU A 66 5.33 16.55 -2.68
C GLU A 66 6.42 15.61 -3.16
N ARG A 67 6.07 14.33 -3.33
CA ARG A 67 7.01 13.40 -3.95
C ARG A 67 6.24 12.43 -4.83
N LEU A 68 6.88 11.97 -5.89
CA LEU A 68 6.33 10.96 -6.79
C LEU A 68 6.95 9.63 -6.43
N VAL A 69 6.10 8.63 -6.21
CA VAL A 69 6.54 7.31 -5.78
C VAL A 69 6.04 6.28 -6.77
N PRO A 70 6.92 5.56 -7.44
CA PRO A 70 6.50 4.43 -8.28
C PRO A 70 5.90 3.33 -7.43
N MET A 71 4.82 2.73 -7.94
CA MET A 71 4.09 1.71 -7.18
C MET A 71 4.56 0.29 -7.45
N GLY A 72 5.07 0.03 -8.64
CA GLY A 72 5.34 -1.31 -9.05
C GLY A 72 4.09 -2.02 -9.56
N GLU A 73 4.30 -3.16 -10.18
CA GLU A 73 3.24 -3.86 -10.91
C GLU A 73 2.15 -4.40 -10.00
N GLU A 74 2.52 -4.89 -8.83
CA GLU A 74 1.56 -5.49 -7.91
C GLU A 74 0.56 -4.47 -7.40
N ALA A 75 1.04 -3.32 -6.95
CA ALA A 75 0.14 -2.28 -6.44
C ALA A 75 -0.74 -1.73 -7.57
N VAL A 76 -0.18 -1.55 -8.76
CA VAL A 76 -0.96 -1.10 -9.91
C VAL A 76 -2.07 -2.11 -10.22
N TYR A 77 -1.75 -3.40 -10.23
CA TYR A 77 -2.74 -4.44 -10.49
C TYR A 77 -3.91 -4.36 -9.51
N TRP A 78 -3.62 -4.32 -8.22
CA TRP A 78 -4.68 -4.30 -7.22
C TRP A 78 -5.47 -3.01 -7.21
N LEU A 79 -4.82 -1.87 -7.54
CA LEU A 79 -5.55 -0.63 -7.72
C LEU A 79 -6.49 -0.69 -8.91
N GLU A 80 -6.05 -1.26 -10.02
CA GLU A 80 -6.91 -1.41 -11.20
C GLU A 80 -8.13 -2.26 -10.88
N VAL A 81 -7.91 -3.40 -10.22
CA VAL A 81 -9.01 -4.30 -9.86
C VAL A 81 -9.96 -3.59 -8.90
N TYR A 82 -9.42 -2.92 -7.89
CA TYR A 82 -10.22 -2.21 -6.92
C TYR A 82 -11.06 -1.11 -7.56
N LEU A 83 -10.44 -0.29 -8.41
CA LEU A 83 -11.14 0.83 -9.04
C LEU A 83 -12.27 0.35 -9.95
N ALA A 84 -12.08 -0.80 -10.60
CA ALA A 84 -13.09 -1.35 -11.50
C ALA A 84 -14.19 -2.09 -10.75
N GLN A 85 -13.85 -2.86 -9.72
CA GLN A 85 -14.76 -3.84 -9.12
C GLN A 85 -15.33 -3.44 -7.77
N ALA A 86 -14.71 -2.51 -7.05
CA ALA A 86 -15.15 -2.21 -5.69
C ALA A 86 -15.52 -0.75 -5.48
N ARG A 87 -14.69 0.18 -5.93
CA ARG A 87 -14.89 1.59 -5.63
C ARG A 87 -16.26 2.12 -6.07
N PRO A 88 -16.78 1.76 -7.26
CA PRO A 88 -18.10 2.27 -7.64
C PRO A 88 -19.21 1.89 -6.67
N SER A 89 -19.20 0.66 -6.17
CA SER A 89 -20.22 0.23 -5.21
C SER A 89 -20.04 0.89 -3.86
N LEU A 90 -18.81 1.16 -3.45
CA LEU A 90 -18.54 1.83 -2.18
C LEU A 90 -19.01 3.29 -2.19
N LEU A 91 -18.94 3.93 -3.36
CA LEU A 91 -19.42 5.29 -3.50
C LEU A 91 -20.95 5.37 -3.64
N ASN A 92 -21.58 4.28 -4.03
CA ASN A 92 -23.04 4.18 -4.13
C ASN A 92 -23.62 5.33 -4.96
N GLY A 93 -23.01 5.59 -6.12
CA GLY A 93 -23.48 6.63 -7.03
C GLY A 93 -23.04 8.04 -6.69
N GLN A 94 -22.34 8.25 -5.60
CA GLN A 94 -21.82 9.57 -5.24
C GLN A 94 -20.51 9.85 -5.94
N ALA A 95 -20.29 11.11 -6.29
CA ALA A 95 -19.01 11.54 -6.83
C ALA A 95 -18.09 11.92 -5.69
N ALA A 96 -16.86 11.44 -5.71
CA ALA A 96 -15.85 11.79 -4.71
C ALA A 96 -14.47 11.57 -5.29
N ASP A 97 -13.52 12.40 -4.88
CA ASP A 97 -12.14 12.26 -5.33
C ASP A 97 -11.33 11.33 -4.45
N VAL A 98 -11.80 11.00 -3.26
CA VAL A 98 -11.05 10.14 -2.34
C VAL A 98 -10.78 8.80 -2.99
N LEU A 99 -9.53 8.35 -2.92
CA LEU A 99 -9.15 7.09 -3.55
C LEU A 99 -9.76 5.90 -2.82
N PHE A 100 -9.71 5.92 -1.49
CA PHE A 100 -10.15 4.81 -0.65
C PHE A 100 -11.27 5.27 0.29
N PRO A 101 -12.52 5.35 -0.20
CA PRO A 101 -13.61 5.84 0.62
C PRO A 101 -13.95 4.89 1.79
N SER A 102 -14.43 5.49 2.86
CA SER A 102 -15.06 4.76 3.96
C SER A 102 -16.41 4.22 3.52
N LYS A 103 -17.08 3.50 4.42
CA LYS A 103 -18.46 3.05 4.16
C LYS A 103 -19.42 4.18 3.85
N LEU A 104 -19.12 5.39 4.35
CA LEU A 104 -19.97 6.56 4.13
C LEU A 104 -19.57 7.35 2.88
N GLY A 105 -18.62 6.86 2.10
CA GLY A 105 -18.19 7.51 0.88
C GLY A 105 -17.24 8.68 1.10
N ARG A 106 -16.67 8.80 2.29
CA ARG A 106 -15.78 9.90 2.66
C ARG A 106 -14.37 9.40 2.87
N GLN A 107 -13.43 10.33 3.05
CA GLN A 107 -12.07 9.97 3.40
C GLN A 107 -12.06 9.18 4.71
N MET A 108 -11.36 8.05 4.68
CA MET A 108 -11.20 7.21 5.84
C MET A 108 -10.23 7.86 6.83
N THR A 109 -10.48 7.68 8.13
CA THR A 109 -9.50 8.11 9.13
C THR A 109 -8.41 7.04 9.28
N ARG A 110 -7.26 7.46 9.81
CA ARG A 110 -6.19 6.49 10.08
C ARG A 110 -6.61 5.46 11.10
N GLN A 111 -7.47 5.85 12.06
CA GLN A 111 -7.99 4.93 13.06
C GLN A 111 -8.85 3.84 12.43
N THR A 112 -9.70 4.21 11.48
CA THR A 112 -10.54 3.25 10.78
C THR A 112 -9.68 2.25 10.03
N PHE A 113 -8.69 2.74 9.30
CA PHE A 113 -7.80 1.84 8.57
C PHE A 113 -7.02 0.94 9.51
N TRP A 114 -6.52 1.51 10.61
CA TRP A 114 -5.79 0.72 11.59
C TRP A 114 -6.64 -0.38 12.19
N HIS A 115 -7.92 -0.09 12.40
CA HIS A 115 -8.88 -1.08 12.87
C HIS A 115 -9.02 -2.23 11.87
N ARG A 116 -9.03 -1.90 10.58
CA ARG A 116 -9.06 -2.92 9.53
C ARG A 116 -7.79 -3.77 9.54
N ILE A 117 -6.64 -3.16 9.72
CA ILE A 117 -5.38 -3.92 9.79
C ILE A 117 -5.40 -4.91 10.97
N LYS A 118 -5.91 -4.48 12.11
CA LYS A 118 -6.03 -5.39 13.26
C LYS A 118 -6.95 -6.56 12.96
N HIS A 119 -8.01 -6.32 12.24
CA HIS A 119 -8.90 -7.39 11.80
C HIS A 119 -8.15 -8.40 10.95
N TYR A 120 -7.36 -7.93 9.98
CA TYR A 120 -6.59 -8.84 9.13
C TYR A 120 -5.49 -9.55 9.91
N ALA A 121 -4.94 -8.91 10.92
CA ALA A 121 -3.97 -9.57 11.79
C ALA A 121 -4.60 -10.77 12.49
N VAL A 122 -5.83 -10.63 12.97
CA VAL A 122 -6.55 -11.75 13.58
C VAL A 122 -6.75 -12.86 12.56
N VAL A 123 -7.18 -12.52 11.34
CA VAL A 123 -7.37 -13.50 10.26
C VAL A 123 -6.06 -14.23 9.97
N ALA A 124 -4.95 -13.50 9.99
CA ALA A 124 -3.64 -14.08 9.69
C ALA A 124 -2.99 -14.79 10.88
N GLY A 125 -3.66 -14.82 12.03
CA GLY A 125 -3.11 -15.48 13.21
C GLY A 125 -2.01 -14.68 13.91
N ILE A 126 -1.99 -13.37 13.73
CA ILE A 126 -0.99 -12.48 14.31
C ILE A 126 -1.57 -11.86 15.57
N ALA A 127 -0.81 -11.90 16.67
CA ALA A 127 -1.23 -11.27 17.92
C ALA A 127 -1.29 -9.74 17.72
N THR A 128 -2.47 -9.16 17.95
CA THR A 128 -2.68 -7.74 17.67
C THR A 128 -1.88 -6.82 18.57
N GLU A 129 -1.54 -7.27 19.77
CA GLU A 129 -0.73 -6.46 20.68
C GLU A 129 0.72 -6.31 20.18
N LYS A 130 1.14 -7.13 19.23
CA LYS A 130 2.45 -6.98 18.61
C LYS A 130 2.44 -5.94 17.49
N LEU A 131 1.28 -5.47 17.11
CA LEU A 131 1.12 -4.67 15.91
C LEU A 131 0.92 -3.21 16.27
N SER A 132 1.76 -2.35 15.70
CA SER A 132 1.63 -0.90 15.78
C SER A 132 1.99 -0.35 14.39
N PRO A 133 1.63 0.91 14.09
CA PRO A 133 2.05 1.49 12.82
C PRO A 133 3.55 1.43 12.60
N HIS A 134 4.32 1.66 13.65
CA HIS A 134 5.78 1.62 13.57
C HIS A 134 6.27 0.20 13.27
N VAL A 135 5.74 -0.80 13.96
CA VAL A 135 6.11 -2.20 13.75
C VAL A 135 5.76 -2.64 12.34
N LEU A 136 4.55 -2.29 11.88
CA LEU A 136 4.12 -2.67 10.53
C LEU A 136 5.01 -2.04 9.47
N ARG A 137 5.30 -0.75 9.60
CA ARG A 137 6.13 -0.05 8.64
C ARG A 137 7.52 -0.65 8.57
N HIS A 138 8.09 -0.97 9.73
CA HIS A 138 9.40 -1.61 9.81
C HIS A 138 9.36 -3.00 9.16
N ALA A 139 8.33 -3.80 9.46
CA ALA A 139 8.21 -5.14 8.91
C ALA A 139 8.04 -5.12 7.40
N PHE A 140 7.25 -4.17 6.88
CA PHE A 140 7.07 -4.02 5.44
C PHE A 140 8.40 -3.64 4.76
N ALA A 141 9.14 -2.71 5.36
CA ALA A 141 10.41 -2.28 4.81
C ALA A 141 11.43 -3.42 4.80
N THR A 142 11.47 -4.20 5.87
CA THR A 142 12.38 -5.35 5.99
C THR A 142 12.02 -6.42 4.96
N HIS A 143 10.72 -6.70 4.81
CA HIS A 143 10.27 -7.68 3.82
C HIS A 143 10.64 -7.23 2.41
N LEU A 144 10.40 -5.95 2.11
CA LEU A 144 10.72 -5.38 0.81
C LEU A 144 12.22 -5.47 0.53
N LEU A 145 13.05 -5.18 1.53
CA LEU A 145 14.49 -5.31 1.42
C LEU A 145 14.89 -6.74 1.08
N ASN A 146 14.30 -7.71 1.76
CA ASN A 146 14.64 -9.12 1.56
C ASN A 146 14.15 -9.66 0.23
N HIS A 147 13.30 -8.90 -0.46
CA HIS A 147 12.78 -9.28 -1.78
C HIS A 147 13.33 -8.38 -2.88
N GLY A 148 14.58 -7.96 -2.74
CA GLY A 148 15.30 -7.33 -3.81
C GLY A 148 15.54 -5.83 -3.68
N ALA A 149 15.07 -5.20 -2.59
CA ALA A 149 15.32 -3.79 -2.40
C ALA A 149 16.67 -3.55 -1.73
N ASP A 150 17.33 -2.48 -2.15
CA ASP A 150 18.57 -2.04 -1.56
C ASP A 150 18.29 -1.40 -0.19
N LEU A 151 19.15 -1.71 0.80
CA LEU A 151 18.97 -1.18 2.15
C LEU A 151 18.88 0.34 2.17
N ARG A 152 19.72 0.99 1.38
CA ARG A 152 19.73 2.46 1.31
C ARG A 152 18.39 2.98 0.79
N VAL A 153 17.83 2.29 -0.20
CA VAL A 153 16.54 2.65 -0.75
C VAL A 153 15.44 2.50 0.31
N VAL A 154 15.46 1.39 1.05
CA VAL A 154 14.48 1.18 2.12
C VAL A 154 14.60 2.27 3.18
N GLN A 155 15.81 2.64 3.56
CA GLN A 155 16.02 3.72 4.53
C GLN A 155 15.44 5.04 4.03
N MET A 156 15.56 5.31 2.74
CA MET A 156 14.99 6.52 2.16
C MET A 156 13.47 6.46 2.10
N LEU A 157 12.90 5.29 1.82
CA LEU A 157 11.45 5.11 1.90
C LEU A 157 10.94 5.42 3.31
N LEU A 158 11.74 5.13 4.31
CA LEU A 158 11.39 5.43 5.69
C LEU A 158 11.60 6.90 6.06
N GLY A 159 12.00 7.74 5.11
CA GLY A 159 12.07 9.18 5.33
C GLY A 159 13.41 9.69 5.81
N HIS A 160 14.48 8.93 5.59
CA HIS A 160 15.82 9.35 6.03
C HIS A 160 16.53 10.26 5.05
N SER A 161 15.94 10.51 3.89
CA SER A 161 16.53 11.41 2.92
C SER A 161 15.43 12.02 2.06
N ASP A 162 15.71 13.22 1.57
CA ASP A 162 14.80 13.94 0.70
C ASP A 162 15.37 14.11 -0.71
N LEU A 163 16.57 13.61 -0.96
CA LEU A 163 17.24 13.88 -2.22
C LEU A 163 17.18 12.69 -3.13
N SER A 164 17.02 12.97 -4.42
CA SER A 164 17.02 11.96 -5.47
C SER A 164 16.01 10.84 -5.22
N THR A 165 14.94 11.20 -4.53
CA THR A 165 13.97 10.19 -4.11
C THR A 165 13.29 9.53 -5.29
N THR A 166 13.00 10.29 -6.37
CA THR A 166 12.32 9.73 -7.53
C THR A 166 13.09 8.57 -8.14
N GLN A 167 14.42 8.73 -8.31
CA GLN A 167 15.23 7.65 -8.85
C GLN A 167 15.28 6.45 -7.92
N ILE A 168 15.33 6.70 -6.63
CA ILE A 168 15.43 5.65 -5.63
C ILE A 168 14.12 4.86 -5.56
N TYR A 169 12.99 5.58 -5.54
CA TYR A 169 11.69 4.91 -5.57
C TYR A 169 11.50 4.14 -6.86
N THR A 170 12.00 4.67 -7.98
CA THR A 170 11.96 3.95 -9.24
C THR A 170 12.72 2.65 -9.15
N HIS A 171 13.88 2.65 -8.51
CA HIS A 171 14.67 1.43 -8.34
C HIS A 171 13.91 0.39 -7.52
N VAL A 172 13.33 0.79 -6.38
CA VAL A 172 12.54 -0.12 -5.55
C VAL A 172 11.38 -0.69 -6.32
N ALA A 173 10.65 0.16 -7.03
CA ALA A 173 9.50 -0.28 -7.80
C ALA A 173 9.91 -1.25 -8.91
N THR A 174 11.04 -0.99 -9.56
CA THR A 174 11.54 -1.86 -10.61
C THR A 174 11.90 -3.24 -10.07
N GLU A 175 12.59 -3.28 -8.93
CA GLU A 175 12.96 -4.55 -8.32
C GLU A 175 11.73 -5.35 -7.91
N ARG A 176 10.77 -4.71 -7.28
CA ARG A 176 9.55 -5.38 -6.90
C ARG A 176 8.74 -5.82 -8.12
N LEU A 177 8.67 -4.96 -9.13
CA LEU A 177 7.99 -5.27 -10.37
C LEU A 177 8.55 -6.55 -11.00
N ARG A 178 9.86 -6.66 -11.07
CA ARG A 178 10.51 -7.82 -11.66
C ARG A 178 10.19 -9.09 -10.88
N THR A 179 10.24 -9.01 -9.57
CA THR A 179 9.94 -10.16 -8.70
C THR A 179 8.49 -10.60 -8.86
N LEU A 180 7.55 -9.64 -8.83
CA LEU A 180 6.13 -9.96 -8.85
C LEU A 180 5.64 -10.35 -10.23
N HIS A 181 6.30 -9.88 -11.28
CA HIS A 181 5.97 -10.28 -12.63
C HIS A 181 6.05 -11.80 -12.79
N GLN A 182 7.04 -12.41 -12.18
CA GLN A 182 7.18 -13.86 -12.21
C GLN A 182 6.05 -14.57 -11.49
N GLN A 183 5.40 -13.90 -10.53
CA GLN A 183 4.31 -14.49 -9.77
C GLN A 183 2.96 -14.31 -10.45
N HIS A 184 2.73 -13.16 -11.06
CA HIS A 184 1.41 -12.80 -11.59
C HIS A 184 1.27 -12.97 -13.08
N HIS A 185 2.36 -13.21 -13.79
CA HIS A 185 2.32 -13.45 -15.22
C HIS A 185 3.01 -14.76 -15.58
N PRO A 186 2.62 -15.85 -14.92
CA PRO A 186 3.26 -17.13 -15.21
C PRO A 186 2.96 -17.61 -16.63
N ARG A 187 1.92 -17.09 -17.23
CA ARG A 187 1.55 -17.47 -18.59
C ARG A 187 2.14 -16.55 -19.63
N GLY A 188 2.91 -15.60 -19.17
CA GLY A 188 3.53 -14.63 -20.07
C GLY A 188 2.72 -13.43 -20.26
#